data_6c5d17899401ca51bc7e6644a49b9fac
#
_entry.id   6c5d17899401ca51bc7e6644a49b9fac
#
_cell.length_a   1.000
_cell.length_b   1.000
_cell.length_c   1.000
_cell.angle_alpha   90.00
_cell.angle_beta   90.00
_cell.angle_gamma   90.00
#
_symmetry.space_group_name_H-M   'P 1'
#
loop_
_entity.id
_entity.type
_entity.pdbx_description
1 polymer ?
#
loop_
_entity_poly.entity_id
_entity_poly.type
_entity_poly.pdbx_seq_one_letter_code
_entity_poly.pdbx_strand_id
1 'polypeptide(L)'
;MKNFIEELKWRGMLAQVMPGTEELLQKEMVTAYLGTDPTADSLHIGHLCGIMMLRHLQRCGHRPIILVGGATGMIGDPSGKSQERNLLNDETLRHNQECIKKQVAKFLDFESKEPNAAIMVNNYDWMKNFTFLDFAREVGKHITVNYMMAKESVQQRLNGTARDGLSFTEFTYQLLQGYDFLYLYQHYGVKLQLGGNDQWGNMTTGTELIRRTLGNEVETFALTCPLITKSDGKKFGKTESGNIWLDRNRTTPYRFYQFWLNVSDDDAERYIKIFTSLEKETIAALVEEHKQDPGRRVLQKRLAEEVTVMVHSQEDLDMAIEASNILFGKSTKEALEKLDEQTFLDVFDGVEKHEISRDQLGQPAIELLTTVAPVFPSKGEMRKMVQGGGVSLNKEKLTDQNRPITTEDLIDGKYILAQKGKKNYYLLIIK
;
A
#
# COMPACT_ATOMS: atom_id res chain seq x y z
N MET A 1 6.73 -28.22 9.41
CA MET A 1 6.34 -26.80 9.26
C MET A 1 7.59 -25.93 9.37
N LYS A 2 7.71 -24.87 8.56
CA LYS A 2 8.76 -23.85 8.77
C LYS A 2 8.44 -23.11 10.08
N ASN A 3 9.48 -22.69 10.84
CA ASN A 3 9.27 -21.92 12.07
C ASN A 3 8.88 -20.49 11.72
N PHE A 4 7.63 -20.10 12.03
CA PHE A 4 7.09 -18.79 11.72
C PHE A 4 7.80 -17.66 12.50
N ILE A 5 8.18 -17.89 13.76
CA ILE A 5 8.89 -16.89 14.56
C ILE A 5 10.28 -16.61 13.97
N GLU A 6 11.02 -17.66 13.58
CA GLU A 6 12.31 -17.49 12.90
C GLU A 6 12.17 -16.82 11.54
N GLU A 7 11.09 -17.13 10.79
CA GLU A 7 10.79 -16.46 9.53
C GLU A 7 10.59 -14.95 9.73
N LEU A 8 9.83 -14.54 10.75
CA LEU A 8 9.64 -13.11 11.05
C LEU A 8 10.91 -12.44 11.60
N LYS A 9 11.70 -13.13 12.40
CA LYS A 9 12.96 -12.59 12.96
C LYS A 9 13.94 -12.20 11.86
N TRP A 10 14.27 -13.13 10.95
CA TRP A 10 15.26 -12.83 9.91
C TRP A 10 14.76 -11.80 8.88
N ARG A 11 13.44 -11.69 8.69
CA ARG A 11 12.82 -10.66 7.84
C ARG A 11 12.78 -9.29 8.50
N GLY A 12 13.02 -9.19 9.82
CA GLY A 12 12.87 -7.95 10.58
C GLY A 12 11.40 -7.57 10.80
N MET A 13 10.52 -8.56 10.83
CA MET A 13 9.06 -8.39 10.99
C MET A 13 8.56 -8.70 12.40
N LEU A 14 9.42 -8.99 13.37
CA LEU A 14 9.05 -9.28 14.75
C LEU A 14 9.38 -8.10 15.65
N ALA A 15 8.36 -7.50 16.33
CA ALA A 15 8.53 -6.44 17.32
C ALA A 15 8.30 -6.96 18.75
N GLN A 16 7.07 -7.37 19.05
CA GLN A 16 6.70 -7.93 20.35
C GLN A 16 6.05 -9.29 20.16
N VAL A 17 6.27 -10.18 21.10
CA VAL A 17 5.68 -11.53 21.12
C VAL A 17 5.42 -11.93 22.57
N MET A 18 4.23 -12.46 22.84
CA MET A 18 3.91 -12.98 24.17
C MET A 18 4.68 -14.29 24.43
N PRO A 19 5.19 -14.50 25.65
CA PRO A 19 5.81 -15.77 26.05
C PRO A 19 4.88 -16.96 25.76
N GLY A 20 5.43 -18.07 25.29
CA GLY A 20 4.65 -19.27 24.93
C GLY A 20 4.15 -19.32 23.47
N THR A 21 4.25 -18.20 22.74
CA THR A 21 3.77 -18.15 21.33
C THR A 21 4.57 -19.06 20.42
N GLU A 22 5.90 -19.11 20.57
CA GLU A 22 6.76 -19.94 19.72
C GLU A 22 6.53 -21.42 19.97
N GLU A 23 6.39 -21.82 21.23
CA GLU A 23 6.09 -23.19 21.65
C GLU A 23 4.75 -23.66 21.08
N LEU A 24 3.72 -22.80 21.12
CA LEU A 24 2.42 -23.10 20.53
C LEU A 24 2.52 -23.33 19.01
N LEU A 25 3.21 -22.45 18.31
CA LEU A 25 3.37 -22.51 16.84
C LEU A 25 4.21 -23.73 16.38
N GLN A 26 5.10 -24.23 17.23
CA GLN A 26 5.85 -25.45 16.94
C GLN A 26 5.05 -26.72 17.24
N LYS A 27 4.10 -26.65 18.17
CA LYS A 27 3.35 -27.81 18.67
C LYS A 27 2.18 -28.20 17.75
N GLU A 28 1.49 -27.21 17.18
CA GLU A 28 0.26 -27.43 16.42
C GLU A 28 0.07 -26.43 15.28
N MET A 29 -0.84 -26.74 14.37
CA MET A 29 -1.34 -25.75 13.41
C MET A 29 -2.20 -24.72 14.14
N VAL A 30 -1.74 -23.47 14.17
CA VAL A 30 -2.42 -22.37 14.86
C VAL A 30 -3.29 -21.59 13.86
N THR A 31 -4.50 -21.27 14.28
CA THR A 31 -5.32 -20.26 13.60
C THR A 31 -5.00 -18.90 14.21
N ALA A 32 -4.55 -17.96 13.37
CA ALA A 32 -4.24 -16.60 13.79
C ALA A 32 -4.99 -15.58 12.94
N TYR A 33 -5.29 -14.40 13.51
CA TYR A 33 -6.01 -13.36 12.77
C TYR A 33 -5.30 -12.00 12.81
N LEU A 34 -5.60 -11.19 11.80
CA LEU A 34 -5.27 -9.79 11.71
C LEU A 34 -6.52 -9.01 11.31
N GLY A 35 -6.84 -7.92 12.02
CA GLY A 35 -7.94 -7.03 11.71
C GLY A 35 -7.49 -5.84 10.87
N THR A 36 -8.37 -5.37 9.97
CA THR A 36 -8.19 -4.14 9.22
C THR A 36 -9.53 -3.39 9.10
N ASP A 37 -9.54 -2.12 9.52
CA ASP A 37 -10.70 -1.27 9.38
C ASP A 37 -10.79 -0.69 7.96
N PRO A 38 -11.98 -0.72 7.33
CA PRO A 38 -12.21 -0.25 5.97
C PRO A 38 -12.35 1.28 5.90
N THR A 39 -11.31 2.01 6.29
CA THR A 39 -11.30 3.48 6.36
C THR A 39 -11.20 4.16 5.00
N ALA A 40 -10.94 3.42 3.94
CA ALA A 40 -10.95 3.84 2.54
C ALA A 40 -11.32 2.63 1.66
N ASP A 41 -11.64 2.89 0.39
CA ASP A 41 -11.93 1.86 -0.62
C ASP A 41 -10.68 1.12 -1.12
N SER A 42 -9.51 1.44 -0.57
CA SER A 42 -8.25 0.75 -0.85
C SER A 42 -7.38 0.67 0.39
N LEU A 43 -6.61 -0.40 0.48
CA LEU A 43 -5.43 -0.49 1.31
C LEU A 43 -4.28 0.27 0.65
N HIS A 44 -3.30 0.69 1.45
CA HIS A 44 -2.05 1.28 0.97
C HIS A 44 -0.86 0.45 1.46
N ILE A 45 0.34 0.73 0.94
CA ILE A 45 1.54 -0.08 1.26
C ILE A 45 1.87 -0.16 2.76
N GLY A 46 1.39 0.77 3.58
CA GLY A 46 1.51 0.69 5.05
C GLY A 46 0.80 -0.53 5.66
N HIS A 47 -0.24 -1.05 5.01
CA HIS A 47 -0.95 -2.26 5.46
C HIS A 47 -0.24 -3.56 5.02
N LEU A 48 0.64 -3.48 4.01
CA LEU A 48 1.28 -4.67 3.45
C LEU A 48 2.10 -5.46 4.48
N CYS A 49 2.72 -4.80 5.46
CA CYS A 49 3.51 -5.51 6.47
C CYS A 49 2.64 -6.53 7.23
N GLY A 50 1.45 -6.12 7.68
CA GLY A 50 0.50 -7.01 8.34
C GLY A 50 -0.02 -8.12 7.43
N ILE A 51 -0.33 -7.79 6.18
CA ILE A 51 -0.77 -8.77 5.18
C ILE A 51 0.34 -9.79 4.89
N MET A 52 1.58 -9.34 4.78
CA MET A 52 2.74 -10.22 4.58
C MET A 52 2.99 -11.14 5.79
N MET A 53 2.71 -10.67 7.02
CA MET A 53 2.72 -11.58 8.19
C MET A 53 1.72 -12.73 8.02
N LEU A 54 0.47 -12.45 7.63
CA LEU A 54 -0.52 -13.49 7.36
C LEU A 54 -0.08 -14.43 6.23
N ARG A 55 0.51 -13.89 5.16
CA ARG A 55 1.05 -14.66 4.06
C ARG A 55 2.18 -15.61 4.51
N HIS A 56 3.12 -15.12 5.32
CA HIS A 56 4.19 -15.96 5.88
C HIS A 56 3.65 -16.98 6.88
N LEU A 57 2.65 -16.61 7.67
CA LEU A 57 1.95 -17.54 8.58
C LEU A 57 1.38 -18.72 7.78
N GLN A 58 0.65 -18.45 6.68
CA GLN A 58 0.08 -19.48 5.81
C GLN A 58 1.17 -20.36 5.18
N ARG A 59 2.25 -19.76 4.68
CA ARG A 59 3.40 -20.48 4.11
C ARG A 59 4.13 -21.35 5.13
N CYS A 60 4.06 -21.00 6.41
CA CYS A 60 4.58 -21.81 7.50
C CYS A 60 3.64 -22.94 7.94
N GLY A 61 2.47 -23.07 7.31
CA GLY A 61 1.52 -24.17 7.55
C GLY A 61 0.44 -23.84 8.60
N HIS A 62 0.31 -22.59 9.02
CA HIS A 62 -0.73 -22.14 9.94
C HIS A 62 -1.90 -21.50 9.17
N ARG A 63 -3.07 -21.37 9.82
CA ARG A 63 -4.27 -20.84 9.19
C ARG A 63 -4.43 -19.35 9.46
N PRO A 64 -4.39 -18.47 8.44
CA PRO A 64 -4.68 -17.05 8.59
C PRO A 64 -6.17 -16.75 8.53
N ILE A 65 -6.62 -15.84 9.38
CA ILE A 65 -7.91 -15.16 9.26
C ILE A 65 -7.65 -13.66 9.03
N ILE A 66 -8.26 -13.10 8.01
CA ILE A 66 -8.38 -11.65 7.85
C ILE A 66 -9.75 -11.20 8.34
N LEU A 67 -9.75 -10.31 9.32
CA LEU A 67 -10.96 -9.69 9.83
C LEU A 67 -11.13 -8.30 9.22
N VAL A 68 -12.23 -8.10 8.52
CA VAL A 68 -12.65 -6.78 8.04
C VAL A 68 -13.48 -6.12 9.13
N GLY A 69 -13.05 -4.95 9.57
CA GLY A 69 -13.67 -4.20 10.66
C GLY A 69 -14.94 -3.46 10.26
N GLY A 70 -16.01 -4.20 9.91
CA GLY A 70 -17.28 -3.58 9.54
C GLY A 70 -17.96 -2.85 10.68
N ALA A 71 -17.83 -3.34 11.92
CA ALA A 71 -18.31 -2.68 13.11
C ALA A 71 -17.27 -1.70 13.69
N THR A 72 -16.03 -2.13 13.83
CA THR A 72 -14.95 -1.27 14.39
C THR A 72 -14.64 -0.08 13.50
N GLY A 73 -14.78 -0.20 12.18
CA GLY A 73 -14.67 0.92 11.25
C GLY A 73 -15.74 2.02 11.43
N MET A 74 -16.88 1.69 12.05
CA MET A 74 -17.90 2.69 12.43
C MET A 74 -17.50 3.51 13.66
N ILE A 75 -16.55 3.02 14.45
CA ILE A 75 -16.09 3.63 15.71
C ILE A 75 -14.79 4.40 15.50
N GLY A 76 -13.81 3.76 14.85
CA GLY A 76 -12.49 4.33 14.57
C GLY A 76 -11.47 4.06 15.69
N ASP A 77 -10.36 3.42 15.29
CA ASP A 77 -9.24 3.08 16.19
C ASP A 77 -8.45 4.35 16.59
N PRO A 78 -8.33 4.67 17.89
CA PRO A 78 -7.53 5.80 18.37
C PRO A 78 -6.02 5.53 18.39
N SER A 79 -5.57 4.28 18.24
CA SER A 79 -4.16 3.90 18.37
C SER A 79 -3.27 4.63 17.37
N GLY A 80 -2.20 5.25 17.87
CA GLY A 80 -1.24 6.00 17.06
C GLY A 80 -1.81 7.28 16.40
N LYS A 81 -2.96 7.81 16.90
CA LYS A 81 -3.61 9.00 16.37
C LYS A 81 -3.67 10.12 17.42
N SER A 82 -3.59 11.36 16.94
CA SER A 82 -3.71 12.57 17.76
C SER A 82 -5.09 13.25 17.68
N GLN A 83 -5.94 12.81 16.74
CA GLN A 83 -7.28 13.37 16.50
C GLN A 83 -8.30 12.25 16.28
N GLU A 84 -9.56 12.53 16.63
CA GLU A 84 -10.68 11.64 16.35
C GLU A 84 -10.89 11.46 14.85
N ARG A 85 -11.31 10.26 14.43
CA ARG A 85 -11.62 9.98 13.02
C ARG A 85 -13.00 10.48 12.64
N ASN A 86 -13.13 10.97 11.42
CA ASN A 86 -14.44 11.20 10.83
C ASN A 86 -15.14 9.85 10.62
N LEU A 87 -16.36 9.75 11.13
CA LEU A 87 -17.16 8.55 10.97
C LEU A 87 -17.67 8.43 9.52
N LEU A 88 -17.53 7.25 8.95
CA LEU A 88 -18.06 6.95 7.62
C LEU A 88 -19.55 6.56 7.73
N ASN A 89 -20.32 6.87 6.68
CA ASN A 89 -21.68 6.36 6.57
C ASN A 89 -21.68 4.87 6.17
N ASP A 90 -22.80 4.18 6.40
CA ASP A 90 -22.95 2.74 6.16
C ASP A 90 -22.67 2.34 4.72
N GLU A 91 -23.12 3.12 3.74
CA GLU A 91 -22.95 2.82 2.32
C GLU A 91 -21.45 2.85 1.92
N THR A 92 -20.75 3.92 2.30
CA THR A 92 -19.30 4.05 2.08
C THR A 92 -18.53 2.92 2.76
N LEU A 93 -18.91 2.59 4.00
CA LEU A 93 -18.24 1.53 4.76
C LEU A 93 -18.39 0.16 4.08
N ARG A 94 -19.59 -0.19 3.61
CA ARG A 94 -19.86 -1.45 2.87
C ARG A 94 -19.10 -1.50 1.55
N HIS A 95 -19.09 -0.39 0.82
CA HIS A 95 -18.29 -0.28 -0.41
C HIS A 95 -16.81 -0.56 -0.14
N ASN A 96 -16.26 0.11 0.86
CA ASN A 96 -14.84 -0.06 1.25
C ASN A 96 -14.53 -1.51 1.65
N GLN A 97 -15.43 -2.16 2.40
CA GLN A 97 -15.28 -3.57 2.78
C GLN A 97 -15.13 -4.48 1.57
N GLU A 98 -15.98 -4.34 0.57
CA GLU A 98 -15.92 -5.17 -0.64
C GLU A 98 -14.64 -4.91 -1.46
N CYS A 99 -14.19 -3.66 -1.51
CA CYS A 99 -12.92 -3.32 -2.15
C CYS A 99 -11.72 -3.97 -1.45
N ILE A 100 -11.66 -3.89 -0.11
CA ILE A 100 -10.59 -4.49 0.69
C ILE A 100 -10.56 -6.01 0.55
N LYS A 101 -11.73 -6.67 0.58
CA LYS A 101 -11.82 -8.13 0.38
C LYS A 101 -11.14 -8.56 -0.92
N LYS A 102 -11.45 -7.88 -2.03
CA LYS A 102 -10.86 -8.17 -3.35
C LYS A 102 -9.34 -7.99 -3.36
N GLN A 103 -8.84 -6.97 -2.65
CA GLN A 103 -7.40 -6.72 -2.57
C GLN A 103 -6.67 -7.80 -1.76
N VAL A 104 -7.17 -8.14 -0.58
CA VAL A 104 -6.55 -9.15 0.30
C VAL A 104 -6.56 -10.54 -0.32
N ALA A 105 -7.58 -10.87 -1.11
CA ALA A 105 -7.68 -12.15 -1.80
C ALA A 105 -6.48 -12.47 -2.72
N LYS A 106 -5.72 -11.46 -3.14
CA LYS A 106 -4.49 -11.65 -3.94
C LYS A 106 -3.29 -12.18 -3.14
N PHE A 107 -3.31 -12.05 -1.83
CA PHE A 107 -2.14 -12.34 -0.97
C PHE A 107 -2.21 -13.68 -0.26
N LEU A 108 -3.42 -14.21 -0.04
CA LEU A 108 -3.69 -15.41 0.73
C LEU A 108 -4.45 -16.42 -0.12
N ASP A 109 -4.20 -17.69 0.13
CA ASP A 109 -4.92 -18.77 -0.51
C ASP A 109 -6.20 -19.10 0.27
N PHE A 110 -7.35 -18.71 -0.27
CA PHE A 110 -8.68 -18.95 0.27
C PHE A 110 -9.34 -20.19 -0.35
N GLU A 111 -8.86 -20.64 -1.50
CA GLU A 111 -9.50 -21.68 -2.33
C GLU A 111 -8.91 -23.07 -2.11
N SER A 112 -7.80 -23.16 -1.42
CA SER A 112 -7.11 -24.41 -1.11
C SER A 112 -8.02 -25.34 -0.29
N LYS A 113 -7.90 -26.65 -0.54
CA LYS A 113 -8.50 -27.70 0.30
C LYS A 113 -7.64 -28.06 1.51
N GLU A 114 -6.47 -27.43 1.65
CA GLU A 114 -5.58 -27.67 2.76
C GLU A 114 -6.17 -27.11 4.08
N PRO A 115 -5.84 -27.73 5.22
CA PRO A 115 -6.37 -27.30 6.52
C PRO A 115 -6.07 -25.84 6.88
N ASN A 116 -5.03 -25.26 6.29
CA ASN A 116 -4.59 -23.88 6.50
C ASN A 116 -5.08 -22.88 5.43
N ALA A 117 -6.11 -23.25 4.66
CA ALA A 117 -6.77 -22.28 3.78
C ALA A 117 -7.22 -21.05 4.57
N ALA A 118 -7.02 -19.87 4.00
CA ALA A 118 -7.36 -18.61 4.65
C ALA A 118 -8.87 -18.45 4.84
N ILE A 119 -9.26 -17.68 5.84
CA ILE A 119 -10.68 -17.34 6.10
C ILE A 119 -10.78 -15.81 6.14
N MET A 120 -11.86 -15.28 5.56
CA MET A 120 -12.23 -13.87 5.66
C MET A 120 -13.52 -13.73 6.45
N VAL A 121 -13.52 -12.85 7.45
CA VAL A 121 -14.68 -12.60 8.31
C VAL A 121 -14.92 -11.09 8.45
N ASN A 122 -16.14 -10.72 8.86
CA ASN A 122 -16.53 -9.34 9.11
C ASN A 122 -17.10 -9.22 10.54
N ASN A 123 -16.52 -8.38 11.38
CA ASN A 123 -16.99 -8.26 12.76
C ASN A 123 -18.39 -7.62 12.88
N TYR A 124 -18.88 -6.99 11.84
CA TYR A 124 -20.29 -6.54 11.80
C TYR A 124 -21.27 -7.71 11.95
N ASP A 125 -20.93 -8.90 11.50
CA ASP A 125 -21.83 -10.07 11.53
C ASP A 125 -22.20 -10.48 12.95
N TRP A 126 -21.32 -10.32 13.91
CA TRP A 126 -21.59 -10.62 15.33
C TRP A 126 -21.87 -9.36 16.17
N MET A 127 -21.33 -8.19 15.82
CA MET A 127 -21.54 -6.96 16.58
C MET A 127 -22.91 -6.32 16.38
N LYS A 128 -23.50 -6.44 15.17
CA LYS A 128 -24.78 -5.79 14.82
C LYS A 128 -25.97 -6.17 15.72
N ASN A 129 -25.88 -7.32 16.36
CA ASN A 129 -26.95 -7.81 17.22
C ASN A 129 -26.81 -7.42 18.69
N PHE A 130 -25.66 -6.83 19.09
CA PHE A 130 -25.49 -6.34 20.44
C PHE A 130 -26.30 -5.06 20.67
N THR A 131 -27.10 -5.05 21.76
CA THR A 131 -27.54 -3.79 22.33
C THR A 131 -26.41 -3.22 23.20
N PHE A 132 -26.44 -1.92 23.45
CA PHE A 132 -25.48 -1.29 24.37
C PHE A 132 -25.52 -1.93 25.78
N LEU A 133 -26.72 -2.28 26.28
CA LEU A 133 -26.87 -2.92 27.57
C LEU A 133 -26.26 -4.33 27.60
N ASP A 134 -26.47 -5.11 26.55
CA ASP A 134 -25.90 -6.45 26.46
C ASP A 134 -24.37 -6.38 26.41
N PHE A 135 -23.81 -5.51 25.58
CA PHE A 135 -22.36 -5.32 25.48
C PHE A 135 -21.74 -4.87 26.82
N ALA A 136 -22.36 -3.90 27.48
CA ALA A 136 -21.88 -3.42 28.79
C ALA A 136 -21.92 -4.53 29.84
N ARG A 137 -22.98 -5.37 29.83
CA ARG A 137 -23.16 -6.46 30.78
C ARG A 137 -22.32 -7.69 30.48
N GLU A 138 -22.14 -8.04 29.21
CA GLU A 138 -21.48 -9.30 28.84
C GLU A 138 -19.97 -9.13 28.59
N VAL A 139 -19.56 -7.96 28.09
CA VAL A 139 -18.17 -7.65 27.76
C VAL A 139 -17.58 -6.66 28.77
N GLY A 140 -18.24 -5.52 28.96
CA GLY A 140 -17.72 -4.41 29.76
C GLY A 140 -17.39 -4.79 31.21
N LYS A 141 -18.19 -5.67 31.84
CA LYS A 141 -17.97 -6.09 33.23
C LYS A 141 -16.65 -6.84 33.48
N HIS A 142 -16.05 -7.41 32.43
CA HIS A 142 -14.83 -8.22 32.57
C HIS A 142 -13.55 -7.38 32.54
N ILE A 143 -13.59 -6.16 32.00
CA ILE A 143 -12.42 -5.28 31.90
C ILE A 143 -12.66 -4.01 32.73
N THR A 144 -11.77 -3.72 33.67
CA THR A 144 -11.91 -2.54 34.51
C THR A 144 -11.48 -1.28 33.78
N VAL A 145 -12.11 -0.14 34.10
CA VAL A 145 -11.72 1.17 33.57
C VAL A 145 -10.25 1.48 33.86
N ASN A 146 -9.76 1.13 35.06
CA ASN A 146 -8.35 1.32 35.42
C ASN A 146 -7.39 0.55 34.47
N TYR A 147 -7.75 -0.67 34.09
CA TYR A 147 -6.98 -1.45 33.10
C TYR A 147 -6.97 -0.76 31.74
N MET A 148 -8.11 -0.29 31.29
CA MET A 148 -8.25 0.42 30.01
C MET A 148 -7.47 1.75 30.02
N MET A 149 -7.55 2.50 31.10
CA MET A 149 -6.85 3.77 31.29
C MET A 149 -5.31 3.62 31.32
N ALA A 150 -4.80 2.48 31.76
CA ALA A 150 -3.36 2.21 31.83
C ALA A 150 -2.72 1.94 30.46
N LYS A 151 -3.50 1.78 29.39
CA LYS A 151 -2.95 1.56 28.04
C LYS A 151 -2.22 2.78 27.52
N GLU A 152 -1.06 2.58 26.89
CA GLU A 152 -0.21 3.67 26.40
C GLU A 152 -0.96 4.58 25.41
N SER A 153 -1.74 4.01 24.49
CA SER A 153 -2.55 4.77 23.53
C SER A 153 -3.57 5.68 24.21
N VAL A 154 -4.17 5.22 25.31
CA VAL A 154 -5.09 6.01 26.12
C VAL A 154 -4.35 7.11 26.88
N GLN A 155 -3.23 6.77 27.52
CA GLN A 155 -2.41 7.73 28.27
C GLN A 155 -1.87 8.85 27.39
N GLN A 156 -1.44 8.52 26.18
CA GLN A 156 -0.97 9.52 25.19
C GLN A 156 -2.07 10.53 24.82
N ARG A 157 -3.33 10.10 24.71
CA ARG A 157 -4.48 10.97 24.43
C ARG A 157 -4.91 11.81 25.64
N LEU A 158 -4.83 11.26 26.83
CA LEU A 158 -5.22 11.97 28.07
C LEU A 158 -4.18 12.97 28.56
N ASN A 159 -2.89 12.63 28.45
CA ASN A 159 -1.77 13.41 28.98
C ASN A 159 -0.97 14.14 27.90
N GLY A 160 -1.28 13.90 26.63
CA GLY A 160 -0.57 14.47 25.49
C GLY A 160 -1.04 15.89 25.14
N THR A 161 -0.35 16.48 24.16
CA THR A 161 -0.70 17.79 23.57
C THR A 161 -1.89 17.73 22.60
N ALA A 162 -2.62 16.61 22.56
CA ALA A 162 -3.84 16.49 21.75
C ALA A 162 -4.87 17.52 22.20
N ARG A 163 -5.33 18.37 21.27
CA ARG A 163 -6.31 19.44 21.54
C ARG A 163 -7.66 18.86 21.93
N ASP A 164 -8.00 17.69 21.39
CA ASP A 164 -9.26 17.01 21.63
C ASP A 164 -8.99 15.82 22.55
N GLY A 165 -9.72 15.72 23.67
CA GLY A 165 -9.64 14.59 24.58
C GLY A 165 -9.93 13.25 23.89
N LEU A 166 -10.07 12.17 24.64
CA LEU A 166 -10.50 10.86 24.17
C LEU A 166 -12.02 10.77 24.31
N SER A 167 -12.77 10.58 23.23
CA SER A 167 -14.21 10.38 23.30
C SER A 167 -14.55 9.01 23.92
N PHE A 168 -15.76 8.88 24.47
CA PHE A 168 -16.26 7.59 24.95
C PHE A 168 -16.25 6.54 23.83
N THR A 169 -16.61 6.93 22.63
CA THR A 169 -16.61 6.07 21.43
C THR A 169 -15.22 5.49 21.17
N GLU A 170 -14.22 6.34 21.05
CA GLU A 170 -12.81 5.89 20.86
C GLU A 170 -12.32 5.05 22.05
N PHE A 171 -12.68 5.41 23.28
CA PHE A 171 -12.28 4.68 24.48
C PHE A 171 -12.80 3.24 24.49
N THR A 172 -14.02 3.01 23.95
CA THR A 172 -14.61 1.67 23.88
C THR A 172 -13.99 0.79 22.80
N TYR A 173 -13.25 1.34 21.82
CA TYR A 173 -12.67 0.58 20.71
C TYR A 173 -11.87 -0.63 21.17
N GLN A 174 -11.04 -0.49 22.21
CA GLN A 174 -10.24 -1.60 22.74
C GLN A 174 -11.09 -2.79 23.24
N LEU A 175 -12.32 -2.52 23.71
CA LEU A 175 -13.26 -3.59 24.13
C LEU A 175 -13.88 -4.28 22.91
N LEU A 176 -14.20 -3.52 21.86
CA LEU A 176 -14.74 -4.07 20.62
C LEU A 176 -13.73 -5.02 19.95
N GLN A 177 -12.49 -4.56 19.79
CA GLN A 177 -11.41 -5.40 19.25
C GLN A 177 -11.10 -6.59 20.18
N GLY A 178 -11.18 -6.39 21.51
CA GLY A 178 -11.02 -7.47 22.48
C GLY A 178 -12.11 -8.54 22.34
N TYR A 179 -13.35 -8.12 22.11
CA TYR A 179 -14.46 -9.03 21.86
C TYR A 179 -14.34 -9.77 20.53
N ASP A 180 -13.82 -9.15 19.49
CA ASP A 180 -13.50 -9.83 18.22
C ASP A 180 -12.60 -11.04 18.48
N PHE A 181 -11.55 -10.88 19.32
CA PHE A 181 -10.65 -11.98 19.64
C PHE A 181 -11.38 -13.08 20.42
N LEU A 182 -12.21 -12.74 21.42
CA LEU A 182 -13.01 -13.70 22.17
C LEU A 182 -13.96 -14.48 21.24
N TYR A 183 -14.67 -13.76 20.36
CA TYR A 183 -15.58 -14.38 19.40
C TYR A 183 -14.84 -15.34 18.45
N LEU A 184 -13.71 -14.90 17.89
CA LEU A 184 -12.90 -15.71 16.98
C LEU A 184 -12.28 -16.93 17.70
N TYR A 185 -11.89 -16.78 18.97
CA TYR A 185 -11.44 -17.90 19.78
C TYR A 185 -12.56 -18.95 19.91
N GLN A 186 -13.77 -18.54 20.29
CA GLN A 186 -14.87 -19.45 20.54
C GLN A 186 -15.43 -20.12 19.29
N HIS A 187 -15.47 -19.42 18.14
CA HIS A 187 -16.14 -19.89 16.93
C HIS A 187 -15.18 -20.41 15.85
N TYR A 188 -13.91 -19.98 15.85
CA TYR A 188 -12.91 -20.34 14.84
C TYR A 188 -11.64 -20.95 15.43
N GLY A 189 -11.56 -21.10 16.74
CA GLY A 189 -10.37 -21.65 17.43
C GLY A 189 -9.12 -20.78 17.30
N VAL A 190 -9.29 -19.46 17.14
CA VAL A 190 -8.17 -18.51 17.02
C VAL A 190 -7.45 -18.39 18.34
N LYS A 191 -6.14 -18.71 18.36
CA LYS A 191 -5.30 -18.60 19.54
C LYS A 191 -4.28 -17.46 19.49
N LEU A 192 -4.06 -16.87 18.32
CA LEU A 192 -3.05 -15.84 18.11
C LEU A 192 -3.62 -14.63 17.36
N GLN A 193 -3.40 -13.44 17.89
CA GLN A 193 -3.66 -12.17 17.20
C GLN A 193 -2.35 -11.60 16.66
N LEU A 194 -2.39 -11.14 15.40
CA LEU A 194 -1.30 -10.43 14.72
C LEU A 194 -1.68 -8.96 14.53
N GLY A 195 -0.70 -8.05 14.57
CA GLY A 195 -0.95 -6.63 14.35
C GLY A 195 0.32 -5.79 14.24
N GLY A 196 0.16 -4.49 13.99
CA GLY A 196 1.24 -3.53 14.13
C GLY A 196 1.57 -3.25 15.60
N ASN A 197 2.76 -2.75 15.87
CA ASN A 197 3.21 -2.51 17.25
C ASN A 197 2.34 -1.49 18.02
N ASP A 198 1.66 -0.59 17.30
CA ASP A 198 0.68 0.34 17.86
C ASP A 198 -0.59 -0.34 18.38
N GLN A 199 -0.86 -1.59 17.94
CA GLN A 199 -2.03 -2.38 18.33
C GLN A 199 -1.82 -3.21 19.62
N TRP A 200 -0.62 -3.24 20.18
CA TRP A 200 -0.28 -4.07 21.34
C TRP A 200 -1.26 -3.91 22.51
N GLY A 201 -1.67 -2.68 22.80
CA GLY A 201 -2.63 -2.37 23.88
C GLY A 201 -3.99 -3.01 23.66
N ASN A 202 -4.54 -2.89 22.44
CA ASN A 202 -5.82 -3.49 22.07
C ASN A 202 -5.74 -5.03 22.05
N MET A 203 -4.66 -5.59 21.50
CA MET A 203 -4.43 -7.03 21.42
C MET A 203 -4.35 -7.68 22.80
N THR A 204 -3.60 -7.07 23.73
CA THR A 204 -3.51 -7.56 25.11
C THR A 204 -4.80 -7.37 25.90
N THR A 205 -5.66 -6.44 25.51
CA THR A 205 -7.03 -6.36 26.07
C THR A 205 -7.86 -7.56 25.64
N GLY A 206 -7.69 -8.05 24.41
CA GLY A 206 -8.33 -9.27 23.92
C GLY A 206 -7.90 -10.52 24.69
N THR A 207 -6.61 -10.73 24.88
CA THR A 207 -6.10 -11.87 25.67
C THR A 207 -6.59 -11.84 27.11
N GLU A 208 -6.62 -10.64 27.73
CA GLU A 208 -7.11 -10.45 29.10
C GLU A 208 -8.63 -10.67 29.19
N LEU A 209 -9.41 -10.22 28.21
CA LEU A 209 -10.85 -10.46 28.16
C LEU A 209 -11.16 -11.96 28.08
N ILE A 210 -10.46 -12.69 27.22
CA ILE A 210 -10.60 -14.15 27.09
C ILE A 210 -10.29 -14.84 28.44
N ARG A 211 -9.17 -14.50 29.05
CA ARG A 211 -8.76 -15.05 30.34
C ARG A 211 -9.80 -14.79 31.43
N ARG A 212 -10.35 -13.58 31.49
CA ARG A 212 -11.36 -13.23 32.53
C ARG A 212 -12.73 -13.83 32.26
N THR A 213 -13.05 -14.11 30.99
CA THR A 213 -14.36 -14.68 30.63
C THR A 213 -14.36 -16.21 30.71
N LEU A 214 -13.29 -16.86 30.27
CA LEU A 214 -13.23 -18.32 30.11
C LEU A 214 -12.36 -19.02 31.15
N GLY A 215 -11.58 -18.27 31.95
CA GLY A 215 -10.72 -18.83 32.99
C GLY A 215 -9.23 -18.79 32.67
N ASN A 216 -8.40 -19.01 33.68
CA ASN A 216 -6.94 -18.88 33.57
C ASN A 216 -6.27 -20.03 32.78
N GLU A 217 -6.99 -21.12 32.53
CA GLU A 217 -6.48 -22.27 31.79
C GLU A 217 -6.48 -22.05 30.27
N VAL A 218 -7.10 -20.95 29.81
CA VAL A 218 -7.18 -20.62 28.39
C VAL A 218 -5.99 -19.78 27.99
N GLU A 219 -5.20 -20.27 27.06
CA GLU A 219 -4.02 -19.59 26.53
C GLU A 219 -4.31 -18.96 25.18
N THR A 220 -4.13 -17.66 25.10
CA THR A 220 -4.17 -16.90 23.85
C THR A 220 -3.00 -15.91 23.80
N PHE A 221 -2.55 -15.61 22.60
CA PHE A 221 -1.28 -14.93 22.37
C PHE A 221 -1.43 -13.74 21.42
N ALA A 222 -0.48 -12.85 21.49
CA ALA A 222 -0.35 -11.70 20.61
C ALA A 222 1.09 -11.57 20.11
N LEU A 223 1.23 -11.16 18.84
CA LEU A 223 2.50 -10.91 18.19
C LEU A 223 2.37 -9.68 17.29
N THR A 224 3.36 -8.79 17.31
CA THR A 224 3.34 -7.57 16.50
C THR A 224 4.53 -7.45 15.57
N CYS A 225 4.31 -6.78 14.42
CA CYS A 225 5.37 -6.29 13.56
C CYS A 225 5.74 -4.83 13.91
N PRO A 226 6.99 -4.41 13.62
CA PRO A 226 7.38 -3.02 13.78
C PRO A 226 6.61 -2.12 12.82
N LEU A 227 6.40 -0.88 13.22
CA LEU A 227 5.92 0.15 12.32
C LEU A 227 7.03 0.47 11.29
N ILE A 228 6.70 0.36 10.02
CA ILE A 228 7.66 0.58 8.96
C ILE A 228 7.87 2.08 8.76
N THR A 229 9.13 2.50 8.80
CA THR A 229 9.61 3.85 8.51
C THR A 229 10.62 3.82 7.38
N LYS A 230 10.86 4.94 6.71
CA LYS A 230 12.00 5.10 5.82
C LYS A 230 13.29 5.23 6.62
N SER A 231 14.44 4.96 6.02
CA SER A 231 15.76 5.14 6.62
C SER A 231 16.04 6.59 7.07
N ASP A 232 15.40 7.58 6.42
CA ASP A 232 15.44 8.99 6.81
C ASP A 232 14.49 9.36 7.97
N GLY A 233 13.82 8.39 8.59
CA GLY A 233 12.88 8.57 9.69
C GLY A 233 11.47 9.02 9.28
N LYS A 234 11.23 9.28 8.01
CA LYS A 234 9.89 9.66 7.52
C LYS A 234 8.92 8.47 7.50
N LYS A 235 7.63 8.79 7.50
CA LYS A 235 6.58 7.75 7.42
C LYS A 235 6.65 7.01 6.10
N PHE A 236 6.69 5.67 6.18
CA PHE A 236 6.61 4.80 5.03
C PHE A 236 5.28 4.95 4.29
N GLY A 237 5.33 4.91 2.95
CA GLY A 237 4.13 4.94 2.11
C GLY A 237 3.48 6.31 1.91
N LYS A 238 4.04 7.37 2.52
CA LYS A 238 3.64 8.75 2.23
C LYS A 238 4.63 9.40 1.29
N THR A 239 4.09 9.99 0.22
CA THR A 239 4.81 10.84 -0.73
C THR A 239 4.25 12.26 -0.66
N GLU A 240 4.82 13.20 -1.39
CA GLU A 240 4.26 14.55 -1.53
C GLU A 240 2.84 14.52 -2.14
N SER A 241 2.57 13.54 -2.99
CA SER A 241 1.27 13.31 -3.62
C SER A 241 0.31 12.44 -2.80
N GLY A 242 0.66 12.06 -1.56
CA GLY A 242 -0.20 11.28 -0.66
C GLY A 242 0.25 9.84 -0.45
N ASN A 243 -0.70 8.95 -0.15
CA ASN A 243 -0.43 7.54 0.07
C ASN A 243 -0.19 6.79 -1.25
N ILE A 244 0.66 5.75 -1.20
CA ILE A 244 0.78 4.76 -2.28
C ILE A 244 -0.26 3.67 -2.02
N TRP A 245 -1.29 3.63 -2.85
CA TRP A 245 -2.43 2.75 -2.73
C TRP A 245 -2.21 1.42 -3.45
N LEU A 246 -2.90 0.38 -3.04
CA LEU A 246 -2.88 -0.93 -3.71
C LEU A 246 -3.89 -1.00 -4.88
N ASP A 247 -4.86 -0.09 -4.92
CA ASP A 247 -5.79 0.04 -6.04
C ASP A 247 -5.15 0.78 -7.21
N ARG A 248 -5.23 0.19 -8.41
CA ARG A 248 -4.65 0.75 -9.65
C ARG A 248 -5.27 2.07 -10.08
N ASN A 249 -6.52 2.34 -9.69
CA ASN A 249 -7.20 3.59 -10.02
C ASN A 249 -6.81 4.74 -9.09
N ARG A 250 -6.20 4.43 -7.93
CA ARG A 250 -5.68 5.42 -6.98
C ARG A 250 -4.19 5.65 -7.11
N THR A 251 -3.44 4.60 -7.41
CA THR A 251 -2.00 4.65 -7.72
C THR A 251 -1.77 3.71 -8.90
N THR A 252 -1.42 4.27 -10.05
CA THR A 252 -1.16 3.45 -11.24
C THR A 252 -0.06 2.42 -10.98
N PRO A 253 -0.07 1.25 -11.67
CA PRO A 253 1.01 0.27 -11.56
C PRO A 253 2.38 0.88 -11.87
N TYR A 254 2.47 1.85 -12.77
CA TYR A 254 3.70 2.60 -13.05
C TYR A 254 4.19 3.39 -11.82
N ARG A 255 3.34 4.22 -11.18
CA ARG A 255 3.70 4.95 -9.96
C ARG A 255 4.03 4.02 -8.81
N PHE A 256 3.30 2.92 -8.69
CA PHE A 256 3.54 1.88 -7.70
C PHE A 256 4.92 1.25 -7.89
N TYR A 257 5.27 0.85 -9.13
CA TYR A 257 6.58 0.31 -9.49
C TYR A 257 7.70 1.33 -9.23
N GLN A 258 7.51 2.59 -9.64
CA GLN A 258 8.49 3.67 -9.44
C GLN A 258 8.76 3.94 -7.96
N PHE A 259 7.75 3.83 -7.09
CA PHE A 259 7.94 4.00 -5.66
C PHE A 259 8.98 3.01 -5.11
N TRP A 260 8.84 1.73 -5.44
CA TRP A 260 9.78 0.68 -4.99
C TRP A 260 11.13 0.78 -5.68
N LEU A 261 11.13 1.12 -6.96
CA LEU A 261 12.36 1.31 -7.72
C LEU A 261 13.23 2.44 -7.16
N ASN A 262 12.64 3.46 -6.56
CA ASN A 262 13.33 4.69 -6.11
C ASN A 262 13.64 4.72 -4.60
N VAL A 263 13.45 3.63 -3.86
CA VAL A 263 13.87 3.57 -2.45
C VAL A 263 15.40 3.60 -2.32
N SER A 264 15.91 4.04 -1.17
CA SER A 264 17.34 4.03 -0.87
C SER A 264 17.89 2.60 -0.80
N ASP A 265 19.20 2.43 -0.87
CA ASP A 265 19.84 1.11 -0.78
C ASP A 265 19.55 0.43 0.55
N ASP A 266 19.63 1.18 1.66
CA ASP A 266 19.29 0.70 3.01
C ASP A 266 17.84 0.24 3.11
N ASP A 267 16.93 1.02 2.55
CA ASP A 267 15.50 0.67 2.50
C ASP A 267 15.25 -0.54 1.61
N ALA A 268 15.92 -0.65 0.47
CA ALA A 268 15.78 -1.78 -0.45
C ALA A 268 16.18 -3.11 0.20
N GLU A 269 17.30 -3.14 0.94
CA GLU A 269 17.74 -4.34 1.66
C GLU A 269 16.75 -4.75 2.75
N ARG A 270 16.16 -3.77 3.44
CA ARG A 270 15.15 -4.03 4.47
C ARG A 270 13.82 -4.43 3.88
N TYR A 271 13.34 -3.71 2.86
CA TYR A 271 12.00 -3.91 2.30
C TYR A 271 11.90 -5.20 1.46
N ILE A 272 12.96 -5.64 0.79
CA ILE A 272 12.92 -6.90 0.05
C ILE A 272 12.69 -8.10 0.98
N LYS A 273 13.17 -8.04 2.23
CA LYS A 273 12.91 -9.05 3.26
C LYS A 273 11.44 -9.04 3.72
N ILE A 274 10.87 -7.84 3.88
CA ILE A 274 9.51 -7.64 4.44
C ILE A 274 8.42 -7.88 3.40
N PHE A 275 8.57 -7.31 2.20
CA PHE A 275 7.50 -7.19 1.22
C PHE A 275 7.57 -8.21 0.08
N THR A 276 8.48 -9.19 0.15
CA THR A 276 8.54 -10.27 -0.83
C THR A 276 8.39 -11.64 -0.19
N SER A 277 8.10 -12.63 -1.03
CA SER A 277 8.07 -14.03 -0.62
C SER A 277 9.37 -14.79 -0.98
N LEU A 278 10.42 -14.06 -1.35
CA LEU A 278 11.72 -14.64 -1.69
C LEU A 278 12.34 -15.36 -0.49
N GLU A 279 13.04 -16.45 -0.75
CA GLU A 279 13.75 -17.21 0.27
C GLU A 279 15.03 -16.46 0.70
N LYS A 280 15.51 -16.76 1.92
CA LYS A 280 16.63 -16.07 2.56
C LYS A 280 17.90 -16.10 1.73
N GLU A 281 18.21 -17.24 1.13
CA GLU A 281 19.38 -17.44 0.29
C GLU A 281 19.35 -16.59 -0.99
N THR A 282 18.18 -16.48 -1.62
CA THR A 282 17.96 -15.63 -2.78
C THR A 282 18.18 -14.15 -2.45
N ILE A 283 17.64 -13.69 -1.32
CA ILE A 283 17.84 -12.31 -0.88
C ILE A 283 19.30 -12.05 -0.53
N ALA A 284 19.98 -12.99 0.15
CA ALA A 284 21.39 -12.85 0.47
C ALA A 284 22.26 -12.71 -0.79
N ALA A 285 22.00 -13.51 -1.84
CA ALA A 285 22.71 -13.42 -3.10
C ALA A 285 22.48 -12.07 -3.81
N LEU A 286 21.24 -11.56 -3.80
CA LEU A 286 20.90 -10.25 -4.36
C LEU A 286 21.58 -9.10 -3.61
N VAL A 287 21.67 -9.18 -2.29
CA VAL A 287 22.36 -8.18 -1.45
C VAL A 287 23.85 -8.15 -1.79
N GLU A 288 24.49 -9.30 -1.93
CA GLU A 288 25.91 -9.36 -2.31
C GLU A 288 26.17 -8.84 -3.73
N GLU A 289 25.31 -9.18 -4.70
CA GLU A 289 25.40 -8.61 -6.05
C GLU A 289 25.22 -7.08 -6.01
N HIS A 290 24.25 -6.58 -5.25
CA HIS A 290 23.99 -5.15 -5.14
C HIS A 290 25.17 -4.38 -4.56
N LYS A 291 25.85 -4.93 -3.53
CA LYS A 291 27.03 -4.31 -2.91
C LYS A 291 28.21 -4.15 -3.86
N GLN A 292 28.33 -5.03 -4.85
CA GLN A 292 29.41 -4.96 -5.86
C GLN A 292 29.23 -3.75 -6.81
N ASP A 293 27.99 -3.41 -7.16
CA ASP A 293 27.67 -2.27 -8.02
C ASP A 293 26.25 -1.71 -7.67
N PRO A 294 26.15 -0.86 -6.64
CA PRO A 294 24.88 -0.26 -6.23
C PRO A 294 24.20 0.56 -7.34
N GLY A 295 24.99 1.11 -8.27
CA GLY A 295 24.48 1.88 -9.41
C GLY A 295 23.57 1.09 -10.34
N ARG A 296 23.71 -0.23 -10.39
CA ARG A 296 22.81 -1.13 -11.16
C ARG A 296 21.43 -1.27 -10.53
N ARG A 297 21.28 -0.92 -9.24
CA ARG A 297 20.01 -0.96 -8.48
C ARG A 297 19.31 -2.32 -8.51
N VAL A 298 20.08 -3.40 -8.37
CA VAL A 298 19.59 -4.79 -8.50
C VAL A 298 18.51 -5.08 -7.44
N LEU A 299 18.74 -4.66 -6.19
CA LEU A 299 17.77 -4.85 -5.11
C LEU A 299 16.46 -4.11 -5.36
N GLN A 300 16.52 -2.83 -5.74
CA GLN A 300 15.34 -2.02 -6.00
C GLN A 300 14.54 -2.57 -7.17
N LYS A 301 15.21 -3.00 -8.25
CA LYS A 301 14.54 -3.60 -9.40
C LYS A 301 13.80 -4.87 -9.00
N ARG A 302 14.48 -5.80 -8.32
CA ARG A 302 13.88 -7.05 -7.90
C ARG A 302 12.73 -6.81 -6.91
N LEU A 303 12.90 -5.91 -5.94
CA LEU A 303 11.84 -5.51 -5.02
C LEU A 303 10.61 -4.96 -5.76
N ALA A 304 10.83 -4.02 -6.68
CA ALA A 304 9.75 -3.40 -7.44
C ALA A 304 9.00 -4.43 -8.32
N GLU A 305 9.73 -5.35 -8.96
CA GLU A 305 9.16 -6.44 -9.77
C GLU A 305 8.28 -7.36 -8.92
N GLU A 306 8.83 -7.92 -7.83
CA GLU A 306 8.11 -8.86 -6.95
C GLU A 306 6.84 -8.24 -6.36
N VAL A 307 6.93 -7.01 -5.83
CA VAL A 307 5.79 -6.38 -5.17
C VAL A 307 4.75 -5.92 -6.19
N THR A 308 5.16 -5.44 -7.37
CA THR A 308 4.21 -5.02 -8.43
C THR A 308 3.43 -6.21 -8.97
N VAL A 309 4.10 -7.34 -9.26
CA VAL A 309 3.40 -8.57 -9.69
C VAL A 309 2.41 -9.05 -8.63
N MET A 310 2.83 -9.05 -7.35
CA MET A 310 1.99 -9.55 -6.26
C MET A 310 0.74 -8.69 -6.03
N VAL A 311 0.85 -7.36 -6.15
CA VAL A 311 -0.26 -6.42 -5.89
C VAL A 311 -1.13 -6.23 -7.13
N HIS A 312 -0.54 -6.15 -8.30
CA HIS A 312 -1.21 -5.90 -9.57
C HIS A 312 -1.21 -7.17 -10.44
N SER A 313 -0.34 -7.24 -11.44
CA SER A 313 -0.17 -8.41 -12.31
C SER A 313 1.18 -8.39 -13.01
N GLN A 314 1.54 -9.48 -13.71
CA GLN A 314 2.72 -9.51 -14.58
C GLN A 314 2.57 -8.54 -15.75
N GLU A 315 1.38 -8.45 -16.35
CA GLU A 315 1.07 -7.51 -17.43
C GLU A 315 1.26 -6.05 -17.00
N ASP A 316 0.78 -5.70 -15.80
CA ASP A 316 0.97 -4.36 -15.22
C ASP A 316 2.45 -4.06 -14.96
N LEU A 317 3.25 -5.04 -14.54
CA LEU A 317 4.70 -4.88 -14.39
C LEU A 317 5.36 -4.61 -15.75
N ASP A 318 5.03 -5.40 -16.76
CA ASP A 318 5.63 -5.26 -18.09
C ASP A 318 5.34 -3.86 -18.67
N MET A 319 4.10 -3.39 -18.53
CA MET A 319 3.71 -2.01 -18.91
C MET A 319 4.46 -0.95 -18.08
N ALA A 320 4.64 -1.14 -16.78
CA ALA A 320 5.35 -0.19 -15.93
C ALA A 320 6.84 -0.10 -16.30
N ILE A 321 7.47 -1.21 -16.66
CA ILE A 321 8.86 -1.26 -17.15
C ILE A 321 8.96 -0.56 -18.51
N GLU A 322 8.05 -0.82 -19.43
CA GLU A 322 8.03 -0.17 -20.74
C GLU A 322 7.84 1.35 -20.58
N ALA A 323 6.89 1.78 -19.74
CA ALA A 323 6.66 3.18 -19.40
C ALA A 323 7.91 3.85 -18.79
N SER A 324 8.64 3.15 -17.93
CA SER A 324 9.90 3.64 -17.34
C SER A 324 10.98 3.89 -18.42
N ASN A 325 11.04 3.03 -19.42
CA ASN A 325 12.00 3.15 -20.53
C ASN A 325 11.69 4.34 -21.46
N ILE A 326 10.45 4.83 -21.47
CA ILE A 326 10.02 5.98 -22.29
C ILE A 326 10.84 7.24 -21.94
N LEU A 327 10.99 7.53 -20.67
CA LEU A 327 11.72 8.71 -20.19
C LEU A 327 13.21 8.66 -20.54
N PHE A 328 13.79 7.47 -20.66
CA PHE A 328 15.23 7.29 -20.95
C PHE A 328 15.56 7.26 -22.45
N GLY A 329 14.60 7.60 -23.31
CA GLY A 329 14.84 7.80 -24.75
C GLY A 329 14.94 6.54 -25.61
N LYS A 330 14.63 5.37 -25.08
CA LYS A 330 14.66 4.08 -25.79
C LYS A 330 13.32 3.64 -26.38
N SER A 331 12.29 4.46 -26.26
CA SER A 331 10.90 4.14 -26.59
C SER A 331 10.48 4.74 -27.92
N THR A 332 9.49 4.12 -28.55
CA THR A 332 8.88 4.51 -29.83
C THR A 332 7.52 5.18 -29.61
N LYS A 333 6.94 5.74 -30.69
CA LYS A 333 5.58 6.30 -30.70
C LYS A 333 4.55 5.23 -30.31
N GLU A 334 4.69 4.02 -30.82
CA GLU A 334 3.78 2.91 -30.52
C GLU A 334 3.78 2.53 -29.02
N ALA A 335 4.90 2.69 -28.34
CA ALA A 335 4.97 2.48 -26.89
C ALA A 335 4.21 3.55 -26.11
N LEU A 336 4.20 4.80 -26.59
CA LEU A 336 3.38 5.88 -26.00
C LEU A 336 1.88 5.62 -26.19
N GLU A 337 1.48 5.16 -27.38
CA GLU A 337 0.09 4.91 -27.75
C GLU A 337 -0.53 3.69 -27.01
N LYS A 338 0.28 2.81 -26.46
CA LYS A 338 -0.18 1.67 -25.64
C LYS A 338 -0.47 2.03 -24.19
N LEU A 339 0.01 3.17 -23.71
CA LEU A 339 -0.24 3.60 -22.34
C LEU A 339 -1.69 4.05 -22.20
N ASP A 340 -2.34 3.67 -21.10
CA ASP A 340 -3.57 4.35 -20.69
C ASP A 340 -3.30 5.82 -20.33
N GLU A 341 -4.33 6.66 -20.43
CA GLU A 341 -4.22 8.10 -20.22
C GLU A 341 -3.59 8.47 -18.88
N GLN A 342 -3.96 7.75 -17.81
CA GLN A 342 -3.45 8.05 -16.47
C GLN A 342 -1.97 7.68 -16.33
N THR A 343 -1.57 6.54 -16.84
CA THR A 343 -0.16 6.13 -16.89
C THR A 343 0.68 7.07 -17.75
N PHE A 344 0.16 7.50 -18.90
CA PHE A 344 0.80 8.51 -19.74
C PHE A 344 1.03 9.83 -18.99
N LEU A 345 0.03 10.34 -18.30
CA LEU A 345 0.13 11.57 -17.50
C LEU A 345 1.10 11.41 -16.33
N ASP A 346 1.15 10.23 -15.72
CA ASP A 346 2.06 9.91 -14.60
C ASP A 346 3.52 9.84 -15.06
N VAL A 347 3.78 9.26 -16.24
CA VAL A 347 5.14 9.22 -16.84
C VAL A 347 5.68 10.64 -17.07
N PHE A 348 4.81 11.55 -17.48
CA PHE A 348 5.16 12.95 -17.75
C PHE A 348 4.73 13.90 -16.62
N ASP A 349 4.59 13.39 -15.39
CA ASP A 349 4.35 14.23 -14.22
C ASP A 349 5.55 15.16 -13.97
N GLY A 350 5.26 16.45 -13.67
CA GLY A 350 6.30 17.49 -13.52
C GLY A 350 6.88 18.04 -14.82
N VAL A 351 6.46 17.53 -15.99
CA VAL A 351 6.80 18.10 -17.30
C VAL A 351 5.97 19.37 -17.55
N GLU A 352 6.59 20.39 -18.13
CA GLU A 352 5.89 21.63 -18.50
C GLU A 352 4.76 21.35 -19.48
N LYS A 353 3.56 21.89 -19.18
CA LYS A 353 2.32 21.63 -19.92
C LYS A 353 1.83 22.89 -20.60
N HIS A 354 1.44 22.79 -21.86
CA HIS A 354 0.84 23.85 -22.65
C HIS A 354 -0.53 23.42 -23.17
N GLU A 355 -1.54 24.23 -22.92
CA GLU A 355 -2.89 24.01 -23.47
C GLU A 355 -3.00 24.64 -24.84
N ILE A 356 -3.55 23.90 -25.80
CA ILE A 356 -3.71 24.30 -27.20
C ILE A 356 -5.16 24.08 -27.59
N SER A 357 -5.78 25.07 -28.20
CA SER A 357 -7.12 24.91 -28.74
C SER A 357 -7.09 24.09 -30.04
N ARG A 358 -8.13 23.27 -30.25
CA ARG A 358 -8.21 22.35 -31.40
C ARG A 358 -8.19 23.06 -32.76
N ASP A 359 -8.65 24.30 -32.83
CA ASP A 359 -8.60 25.16 -34.03
C ASP A 359 -7.17 25.63 -34.39
N GLN A 360 -6.23 25.50 -33.46
CA GLN A 360 -4.82 25.80 -33.69
C GLN A 360 -4.04 24.62 -34.31
N LEU A 361 -4.66 23.44 -34.44
CA LEU A 361 -4.11 22.35 -35.23
C LEU A 361 -4.14 22.70 -36.71
N GLY A 362 -3.23 22.12 -37.49
CA GLY A 362 -3.03 22.45 -38.92
C GLY A 362 -1.97 23.53 -39.14
N GLN A 363 -1.52 24.21 -38.09
CA GLN A 363 -0.41 25.16 -38.19
C GLN A 363 0.93 24.45 -38.35
N PRO A 364 1.92 25.12 -39.00
CA PRO A 364 3.29 24.61 -39.06
C PRO A 364 3.87 24.38 -37.65
N ALA A 365 4.65 23.33 -37.50
CA ALA A 365 5.29 22.97 -36.21
C ALA A 365 6.08 24.14 -35.60
N ILE A 366 6.72 24.95 -36.43
CA ILE A 366 7.46 26.13 -35.99
C ILE A 366 6.57 27.19 -35.34
N GLU A 367 5.36 27.41 -35.86
CA GLU A 367 4.40 28.34 -35.27
C GLU A 367 3.84 27.79 -33.96
N LEU A 368 3.43 26.52 -33.99
CA LEU A 368 2.85 25.86 -32.82
C LEU A 368 3.82 25.83 -31.64
N LEU A 369 5.07 25.43 -31.87
CA LEU A 369 6.06 25.22 -30.80
C LEU A 369 6.85 26.48 -30.39
N THR A 370 6.60 27.63 -31.02
CA THR A 370 7.23 28.90 -30.61
C THR A 370 6.23 29.98 -30.22
N THR A 371 5.09 30.08 -30.91
CA THR A 371 4.12 31.17 -30.73
C THR A 371 2.95 30.72 -29.85
N VAL A 372 2.43 29.52 -30.10
CA VAL A 372 1.24 29.00 -29.40
C VAL A 372 1.65 28.31 -28.10
N ALA A 373 2.56 27.34 -28.17
CA ALA A 373 3.16 26.67 -27.02
C ALA A 373 4.66 26.98 -27.04
N PRO A 374 5.16 27.88 -26.17
CA PRO A 374 6.54 28.39 -26.26
C PRO A 374 7.58 27.37 -25.75
N VAL A 375 7.65 26.22 -26.38
CA VAL A 375 8.70 25.17 -26.16
C VAL A 375 10.06 25.74 -26.58
N PHE A 376 10.10 26.58 -27.60
CA PHE A 376 11.29 27.29 -28.05
C PHE A 376 11.12 28.81 -27.92
N PRO A 377 12.13 29.51 -27.39
CA PRO A 377 12.06 30.96 -27.20
C PRO A 377 12.05 31.74 -28.52
N SER A 378 12.46 31.11 -29.62
CA SER A 378 12.44 31.77 -30.96
C SER A 378 12.39 30.74 -32.10
N LYS A 379 11.83 31.20 -33.22
CA LYS A 379 11.82 30.44 -34.49
C LYS A 379 13.24 30.11 -34.98
N GLY A 380 14.21 31.00 -34.72
CA GLY A 380 15.62 30.81 -35.11
C GLY A 380 16.26 29.66 -34.34
N GLU A 381 15.99 29.57 -33.02
CA GLU A 381 16.49 28.46 -32.19
C GLU A 381 15.88 27.12 -32.62
N MET A 382 14.56 27.08 -32.80
CA MET A 382 13.89 25.88 -33.26
C MET A 382 14.44 25.37 -34.61
N ARG A 383 14.65 26.29 -35.59
CA ARG A 383 15.23 25.91 -36.91
C ARG A 383 16.60 25.21 -36.74
N LYS A 384 17.49 25.78 -35.94
CA LYS A 384 18.81 25.19 -35.67
C LYS A 384 18.68 23.84 -35.02
N MET A 385 17.77 23.69 -34.04
CA MET A 385 17.53 22.42 -33.33
C MET A 385 16.93 21.38 -34.27
N VAL A 386 15.98 21.72 -35.14
CA VAL A 386 15.42 20.78 -36.13
C VAL A 386 16.50 20.32 -37.12
N GLN A 387 17.32 21.25 -37.66
CA GLN A 387 18.44 20.90 -38.55
C GLN A 387 19.47 19.99 -37.87
N GLY A 388 19.70 20.19 -36.58
CA GLY A 388 20.58 19.33 -35.77
C GLY A 388 19.95 18.01 -35.31
N GLY A 389 18.70 17.72 -35.69
CA GLY A 389 17.98 16.52 -35.26
C GLY A 389 17.65 16.49 -33.76
N GLY A 390 17.58 17.68 -33.14
CA GLY A 390 17.34 17.84 -31.72
C GLY A 390 15.89 18.08 -31.32
N VAL A 391 14.93 17.92 -32.24
CA VAL A 391 13.50 18.06 -31.98
C VAL A 391 12.76 16.78 -32.34
N SER A 392 11.91 16.31 -31.47
CA SER A 392 11.02 15.18 -31.74
C SER A 392 9.60 15.50 -31.30
N LEU A 393 8.62 14.95 -32.00
CA LEU A 393 7.22 14.89 -31.61
C LEU A 393 6.84 13.42 -31.43
N ASN A 394 6.24 13.11 -30.30
CA ASN A 394 5.83 11.75 -29.95
C ASN A 394 6.95 10.71 -30.21
N LYS A 395 8.19 11.06 -29.83
CA LYS A 395 9.43 10.25 -30.04
C LYS A 395 9.91 10.15 -31.50
N GLU A 396 9.16 10.65 -32.48
CA GLU A 396 9.59 10.72 -33.89
C GLU A 396 10.33 12.02 -34.15
N LYS A 397 11.44 11.97 -34.89
CA LYS A 397 12.22 13.15 -35.23
C LYS A 397 11.45 14.09 -36.15
N LEU A 398 11.34 15.35 -35.76
CA LEU A 398 10.83 16.40 -36.63
C LEU A 398 11.95 16.84 -37.59
N THR A 399 11.80 16.50 -38.87
CA THR A 399 12.78 16.83 -39.92
C THR A 399 12.41 18.10 -40.70
N ASP A 400 11.13 18.46 -40.75
CA ASP A 400 10.63 19.70 -41.39
C ASP A 400 9.86 20.56 -40.38
N GLN A 401 10.40 21.70 -40.06
CA GLN A 401 9.79 22.69 -39.18
C GLN A 401 8.47 23.29 -39.69
N ASN A 402 8.22 23.20 -41.00
CA ASN A 402 7.01 23.71 -41.61
C ASN A 402 5.91 22.64 -41.75
N ARG A 403 6.22 21.38 -41.36
CA ARG A 403 5.21 20.32 -41.35
C ARG A 403 4.01 20.76 -40.51
N PRO A 404 2.78 20.69 -41.01
CA PRO A 404 1.60 20.99 -40.21
C PRO A 404 1.44 19.91 -39.13
N ILE A 405 1.05 20.32 -37.93
CA ILE A 405 0.68 19.42 -36.84
C ILE A 405 -0.83 19.22 -36.89
N THR A 406 -1.24 17.96 -37.06
CA THR A 406 -2.63 17.61 -37.34
C THR A 406 -3.19 16.68 -36.23
N THR A 407 -4.45 16.29 -36.38
CA THR A 407 -5.09 15.32 -35.47
C THR A 407 -4.43 13.93 -35.51
N GLU A 408 -3.66 13.59 -36.55
CA GLU A 408 -2.91 12.35 -36.69
C GLU A 408 -1.67 12.31 -35.77
N ASP A 409 -1.24 13.48 -35.31
CA ASP A 409 -0.13 13.59 -34.35
C ASP A 409 -0.59 13.43 -32.91
N LEU A 410 -1.89 13.27 -32.65
CA LEU A 410 -2.40 13.21 -31.29
C LEU A 410 -2.27 11.79 -30.72
N ILE A 411 -1.73 11.69 -29.51
CA ILE A 411 -1.82 10.51 -28.66
C ILE A 411 -3.16 10.59 -27.92
N ASP A 412 -3.93 9.52 -27.97
CA ASP A 412 -5.29 9.42 -27.36
C ASP A 412 -6.22 10.60 -27.77
N GLY A 413 -6.03 11.14 -28.98
CA GLY A 413 -6.82 12.27 -29.50
C GLY A 413 -6.67 13.59 -28.74
N LYS A 414 -5.74 13.69 -27.78
CA LYS A 414 -5.62 14.81 -26.83
C LYS A 414 -4.20 15.34 -26.62
N TYR A 415 -3.15 14.53 -26.81
CA TYR A 415 -1.82 14.88 -26.35
C TYR A 415 -0.80 14.87 -27.48
N ILE A 416 0.19 15.78 -27.39
CA ILE A 416 1.41 15.75 -28.19
C ILE A 416 2.59 15.88 -27.24
N LEU A 417 3.55 14.97 -27.30
CA LEU A 417 4.79 15.04 -26.57
C LEU A 417 5.85 15.71 -27.41
N ALA A 418 6.20 16.94 -27.10
CA ALA A 418 7.33 17.64 -27.74
C ALA A 418 8.61 17.40 -26.92
N GLN A 419 9.71 17.09 -27.62
CA GLN A 419 11.02 16.89 -27.02
C GLN A 419 12.05 17.86 -27.60
N LYS A 420 12.73 18.60 -26.72
CA LYS A 420 13.83 19.51 -27.02
C LYS A 420 15.16 18.96 -26.51
N GLY A 421 16.01 18.51 -27.41
CA GLY A 421 17.24 17.81 -27.07
C GLY A 421 16.98 16.42 -26.50
N LYS A 422 17.89 15.93 -25.63
CA LYS A 422 17.81 14.53 -25.12
C LYS A 422 16.94 14.35 -23.88
N LYS A 423 16.69 15.42 -23.10
CA LYS A 423 16.13 15.30 -21.75
C LYS A 423 14.91 16.20 -21.46
N ASN A 424 14.66 17.21 -22.27
CA ASN A 424 13.58 18.17 -22.00
C ASN A 424 12.33 17.78 -22.76
N TYR A 425 11.28 17.46 -22.02
CA TYR A 425 9.96 17.12 -22.53
C TYR A 425 8.97 18.23 -22.22
N TYR A 426 8.00 18.40 -23.09
CA TYR A 426 6.88 19.35 -22.97
C TYR A 426 5.62 18.63 -23.41
N LEU A 427 4.55 18.75 -22.64
CA LEU A 427 3.28 18.12 -22.95
C LEU A 427 2.28 19.16 -23.46
N LEU A 428 1.86 19.03 -24.71
CA LEU A 428 0.82 19.83 -25.29
C LEU A 428 -0.52 19.10 -25.10
N ILE A 429 -1.49 19.79 -24.53
CA ILE A 429 -2.82 19.26 -24.22
C ILE A 429 -3.82 19.97 -25.13
N ILE A 430 -4.50 19.20 -25.96
CA ILE A 430 -5.49 19.73 -26.92
C ILE A 430 -6.86 19.76 -26.24
N LYS A 431 -7.47 20.95 -26.23
CA LYS A 431 -8.81 21.21 -25.68
C LYS A 431 -9.85 21.45 -26.76
#